data_270a94c82bba5a36a69e6e7f4a8b84bd
#
_entry.id   270a94c82bba5a36a69e6e7f4a8b84bd
#
_cell.length_a   1.000
_cell.length_b   1.000
_cell.length_c   1.000
_cell.angle_alpha   90.00
_cell.angle_beta   90.00
_cell.angle_gamma   90.00
#
_symmetry.space_group_name_H-M   'P 1'
#
loop_
_entity.id
_entity.type
_entity.pdbx_description
1 polymer ?
#
loop_
_entity_poly.entity_id
_entity_poly.type
_entity_poly.pdbx_seq_one_letter_code
_entity_poly.pdbx_strand_id
1 'polypeptide(L)'
;MKKYIHLPIYLLILIIHTSCVSTTIISSWKEQNKQIEIGKLHKVLVVALFKDETNRRKAEDQMVIYLKGKGIVSYNYLDDNISAKNEEVIRDKIKTDGFDGAITMRLIDVDKEKTYTLGNITSYPSYYQTFGGYYYRNWNYYRTPGYYSTTKTYTIETNVFSIKEDKIIWTGITQTTNPEGVNKLTEEVTKVVYKKMVSEGFINK
;
A
#
# COMPACT_ATOMS: atom_id res chain seq x y z
N MET A 1 -5.04 -28.82 -42.85
CA MET A 1 -5.78 -27.97 -41.88
C MET A 1 -5.39 -28.29 -40.47
N LYS A 2 -4.11 -28.10 -40.02
CA LYS A 2 -3.64 -28.43 -38.66
C LYS A 2 -2.77 -27.34 -37.99
N LYS A 3 -2.73 -26.09 -38.51
CA LYS A 3 -1.75 -25.06 -38.06
C LYS A 3 -2.29 -23.99 -37.08
N TYR A 4 -3.53 -24.01 -36.64
CA TYR A 4 -4.11 -22.91 -35.83
C TYR A 4 -4.52 -23.26 -34.42
N ILE A 5 -4.27 -24.50 -33.93
CA ILE A 5 -4.66 -24.95 -32.58
C ILE A 5 -3.70 -24.40 -31.50
N HIS A 6 -2.47 -24.04 -31.88
CA HIS A 6 -1.46 -23.58 -30.90
C HIS A 6 -1.57 -22.09 -30.56
N LEU A 7 -2.21 -21.27 -31.38
CA LEU A 7 -2.36 -19.83 -31.15
C LEU A 7 -3.20 -19.48 -29.94
N PRO A 8 -4.36 -20.12 -29.65
CA PRO A 8 -5.15 -19.82 -28.45
C PRO A 8 -4.47 -20.31 -27.15
N ILE A 9 -3.60 -21.32 -27.20
CA ILE A 9 -2.86 -21.81 -26.02
C ILE A 9 -1.79 -20.81 -25.62
N TYR A 10 -1.09 -20.18 -26.56
CA TYR A 10 -0.11 -19.12 -26.27
C TYR A 10 -0.78 -17.85 -25.71
N LEU A 11 -1.97 -17.51 -26.16
CA LEU A 11 -2.73 -16.37 -25.65
C LEU A 11 -3.21 -16.61 -24.20
N LEU A 12 -3.53 -17.85 -23.84
CA LEU A 12 -3.98 -18.22 -22.49
C LEU A 12 -2.85 -18.16 -21.46
N ILE A 13 -1.60 -18.44 -21.88
CA ILE A 13 -0.42 -18.42 -20.98
C ILE A 13 -0.01 -16.98 -20.61
N LEU A 14 -0.35 -15.99 -21.44
CA LEU A 14 0.02 -14.59 -21.20
C LEU A 14 -0.77 -13.90 -20.05
N ILE A 15 -1.84 -14.55 -19.55
CA ILE A 15 -2.77 -13.94 -18.58
C ILE A 15 -2.37 -14.22 -17.10
N ILE A 16 -1.36 -15.05 -16.84
CA ILE A 16 -1.10 -15.58 -15.48
C ILE A 16 -0.08 -14.75 -14.67
N HIS A 17 0.45 -13.65 -15.18
CA HIS A 17 1.40 -12.80 -14.45
C HIS A 17 0.72 -11.64 -13.69
N THR A 18 -0.31 -11.91 -12.89
CA THR A 18 -0.76 -10.94 -11.89
C THR A 18 0.08 -11.13 -10.63
N SER A 19 1.12 -10.33 -10.47
CA SER A 19 1.80 -10.17 -9.19
C SER A 19 0.78 -9.74 -8.14
N CYS A 20 0.49 -10.61 -7.21
CA CYS A 20 -0.50 -10.39 -6.16
C CYS A 20 0.13 -9.58 -5.04
N VAL A 21 0.27 -8.26 -5.21
CA VAL A 21 0.52 -7.35 -4.09
C VAL A 21 -0.78 -7.29 -3.29
N SER A 22 -0.74 -7.76 -2.05
CA SER A 22 -1.93 -7.79 -1.19
C SER A 22 -1.94 -6.56 -0.29
N THR A 23 -2.72 -5.53 -0.72
CA THR A 23 -3.05 -4.39 0.15
C THR A 23 -4.48 -4.53 0.62
N THR A 24 -4.66 -4.49 1.94
CA THR A 24 -5.98 -4.58 2.60
C THR A 24 -6.19 -3.41 3.54
N ILE A 25 -7.43 -2.97 3.72
CA ILE A 25 -7.81 -2.05 4.81
C ILE A 25 -8.16 -2.90 6.03
N ILE A 26 -7.45 -2.66 7.13
CA ILE A 26 -7.70 -3.34 8.41
C ILE A 26 -8.67 -2.59 9.30
N SER A 27 -8.73 -1.27 9.16
CA SER A 27 -9.74 -0.44 9.85
C SER A 27 -10.01 0.84 9.08
N SER A 28 -11.21 1.38 9.24
CA SER A 28 -11.57 2.71 8.75
C SER A 28 -12.66 3.32 9.61
N TRP A 29 -12.68 4.65 9.66
CA TRP A 29 -13.73 5.43 10.30
C TRP A 29 -14.08 6.64 9.44
N LYS A 30 -15.35 7.00 9.44
CA LYS A 30 -15.90 8.14 8.74
C LYS A 30 -16.79 8.95 9.69
N GLU A 31 -16.70 10.26 9.65
CA GLU A 31 -17.65 11.18 10.32
C GLU A 31 -19.08 10.91 9.83
N GLN A 32 -20.03 10.84 10.76
CA GLN A 32 -21.43 10.57 10.43
C GLN A 32 -21.98 11.64 9.48
N ASN A 33 -22.74 11.20 8.49
CA ASN A 33 -23.38 12.05 7.48
C ASN A 33 -22.41 12.91 6.64
N LYS A 34 -21.09 12.65 6.72
CA LYS A 34 -20.09 13.38 5.94
C LYS A 34 -19.94 12.74 4.56
N GLN A 35 -20.14 13.59 3.54
CA GLN A 35 -19.95 13.24 2.13
C GLN A 35 -19.14 14.33 1.44
N ILE A 36 -18.24 13.94 0.56
CA ILE A 36 -17.37 14.83 -0.19
C ILE A 36 -17.61 14.63 -1.69
N GLU A 37 -17.87 15.72 -2.38
CA GLU A 37 -17.88 15.78 -3.84
C GLU A 37 -16.57 16.42 -4.30
N ILE A 38 -15.64 15.63 -4.83
CA ILE A 38 -14.30 16.11 -5.23
C ILE A 38 -14.41 17.29 -6.21
N GLY A 39 -15.40 17.26 -7.10
CA GLY A 39 -15.63 18.33 -8.07
C GLY A 39 -15.94 19.70 -7.47
N LYS A 40 -16.49 19.74 -6.25
CA LYS A 40 -16.85 20.97 -5.53
C LYS A 40 -15.72 21.53 -4.67
N LEU A 41 -14.63 20.77 -4.49
CA LEU A 41 -13.45 21.25 -3.78
C LEU A 41 -12.66 22.25 -4.63
N HIS A 42 -12.00 23.20 -3.97
CA HIS A 42 -11.06 24.12 -4.62
C HIS A 42 -9.64 23.58 -4.54
N LYS A 43 -9.16 23.30 -3.32
CA LYS A 43 -7.80 22.82 -3.08
C LYS A 43 -7.76 21.79 -1.95
N VAL A 44 -6.99 20.74 -2.14
CA VAL A 44 -6.71 19.71 -1.13
C VAL A 44 -5.21 19.57 -0.96
N LEU A 45 -4.69 19.82 0.22
CA LEU A 45 -3.28 19.63 0.53
C LEU A 45 -3.00 18.12 0.70
N VAL A 46 -1.95 17.64 0.06
CA VAL A 46 -1.54 16.24 0.15
C VAL A 46 -0.17 16.18 0.79
N VAL A 47 -0.06 15.42 1.89
CA VAL A 47 1.14 15.33 2.73
C VAL A 47 1.49 13.88 3.00
N ALA A 48 2.65 13.42 2.56
CA ALA A 48 3.19 12.13 2.95
C ALA A 48 4.29 12.32 4.02
N LEU A 49 4.05 11.78 5.21
CA LEU A 49 4.98 11.86 6.33
C LEU A 49 5.97 10.68 6.29
N PHE A 50 6.86 10.70 5.30
CA PHE A 50 7.94 9.73 5.14
C PHE A 50 9.29 10.40 5.35
N LYS A 51 10.24 9.66 5.96
CA LYS A 51 11.60 10.18 6.24
C LYS A 51 12.41 10.43 4.99
N ASP A 52 12.25 9.57 3.98
CA ASP A 52 12.95 9.71 2.70
C ASP A 52 12.18 10.64 1.77
N GLU A 53 12.83 11.69 1.32
CA GLU A 53 12.22 12.74 0.49
C GLU A 53 11.75 12.23 -0.88
N THR A 54 12.50 11.29 -1.48
CA THR A 54 12.10 10.67 -2.75
C THR A 54 10.81 9.87 -2.60
N ASN A 55 10.70 9.12 -1.51
CA ASN A 55 9.52 8.33 -1.20
C ASN A 55 8.32 9.22 -0.83
N ARG A 56 8.56 10.33 -0.11
CA ARG A 56 7.55 11.35 0.19
C ARG A 56 6.94 11.91 -1.09
N ARG A 57 7.77 12.42 -2.02
CA ARG A 57 7.31 12.98 -3.30
C ARG A 57 6.50 11.97 -4.11
N LYS A 58 7.00 10.75 -4.25
CA LYS A 58 6.30 9.68 -4.97
C LYS A 58 4.92 9.37 -4.37
N ALA A 59 4.81 9.35 -3.04
CA ALA A 59 3.55 9.09 -2.38
C ALA A 59 2.55 10.24 -2.61
N GLU A 60 2.98 11.49 -2.48
CA GLU A 60 2.14 12.65 -2.72
C GLU A 60 1.67 12.72 -4.18
N ASP A 61 2.55 12.47 -5.15
CA ASP A 61 2.22 12.40 -6.58
C ASP A 61 1.17 11.34 -6.89
N GLN A 62 1.24 10.18 -6.25
CA GLN A 62 0.23 9.12 -6.42
C GLN A 62 -1.12 9.51 -5.80
N MET A 63 -1.12 10.18 -4.64
CA MET A 63 -2.36 10.57 -3.97
C MET A 63 -3.14 11.64 -4.75
N VAL A 64 -2.46 12.59 -5.42
CA VAL A 64 -3.14 13.66 -6.17
C VAL A 64 -3.89 13.16 -7.40
N ILE A 65 -3.54 11.98 -7.94
CA ILE A 65 -4.18 11.41 -9.15
C ILE A 65 -5.70 11.29 -8.98
N TYR A 66 -6.17 10.90 -7.77
CA TYR A 66 -7.60 10.72 -7.49
C TYR A 66 -8.35 12.01 -7.16
N LEU A 67 -7.64 13.15 -7.07
CA LEU A 67 -8.23 14.44 -6.70
C LEU A 67 -8.63 15.31 -7.91
N LYS A 68 -8.60 14.77 -9.12
CA LYS A 68 -9.08 15.43 -10.35
C LYS A 68 -8.51 16.84 -10.54
N GLY A 69 -7.22 17.02 -10.27
CA GLY A 69 -6.52 18.32 -10.39
C GLY A 69 -6.72 19.31 -9.22
N LYS A 70 -7.37 18.86 -8.14
CA LYS A 70 -7.57 19.68 -6.93
C LYS A 70 -6.46 19.46 -5.88
N GLY A 71 -5.64 18.43 -6.04
CA GLY A 71 -4.55 18.09 -5.12
C GLY A 71 -3.34 19.01 -5.29
N ILE A 72 -2.82 19.50 -4.19
CA ILE A 72 -1.56 20.27 -4.10
C ILE A 72 -0.60 19.46 -3.24
N VAL A 73 0.56 19.12 -3.79
CA VAL A 73 1.59 18.35 -3.08
C VAL A 73 2.30 19.24 -2.06
N SER A 74 2.57 18.69 -0.88
CA SER A 74 3.13 19.47 0.23
C SER A 74 4.57 19.90 -0.02
N TYR A 75 5.36 19.09 -0.71
CA TYR A 75 6.77 19.41 -0.99
C TYR A 75 6.98 20.64 -1.89
N ASN A 76 5.94 21.09 -2.62
CA ASN A 76 5.96 22.35 -3.39
C ASN A 76 5.32 23.52 -2.62
N TYR A 77 4.58 23.25 -1.55
CA TYR A 77 3.77 24.23 -0.83
C TYR A 77 4.28 24.55 0.57
N LEU A 78 4.70 23.53 1.32
CA LEU A 78 5.24 23.66 2.67
C LEU A 78 6.77 23.57 2.59
N ASP A 79 7.43 24.72 2.63
CA ASP A 79 8.90 24.77 2.76
C ASP A 79 9.34 24.43 4.19
N ASP A 80 10.64 24.17 4.38
CA ASP A 80 11.22 23.85 5.68
C ASP A 80 11.02 24.96 6.72
N ASN A 81 10.96 26.22 6.28
CA ASN A 81 10.75 27.36 7.16
C ASN A 81 9.33 27.40 7.72
N ILE A 82 8.35 26.91 6.97
CA ILE A 82 6.95 26.81 7.42
C ILE A 82 6.78 25.56 8.29
N SER A 83 7.34 24.44 7.88
CA SER A 83 7.25 23.16 8.61
C SER A 83 7.88 23.22 10.01
N ALA A 84 8.86 24.08 10.21
CA ALA A 84 9.52 24.30 11.51
C ALA A 84 8.76 25.27 12.44
N LYS A 85 7.68 25.92 11.96
CA LYS A 85 6.88 26.85 12.75
C LYS A 85 5.87 26.12 13.63
N ASN A 86 5.19 26.88 14.50
CA ASN A 86 4.16 26.34 15.36
C ASN A 86 2.88 25.96 14.57
N GLU A 87 2.03 25.17 15.19
CA GLU A 87 0.78 24.66 14.61
C GLU A 87 -0.13 25.79 14.10
N GLU A 88 -0.23 26.89 14.84
CA GLU A 88 -1.10 28.02 14.52
C GLU A 88 -0.73 28.67 13.18
N VAL A 89 0.55 28.88 12.93
CA VAL A 89 1.05 29.47 11.68
C VAL A 89 0.74 28.57 10.48
N ILE A 90 0.89 27.27 10.63
CA ILE A 90 0.55 26.29 9.56
C ILE A 90 -0.95 26.31 9.30
N ARG A 91 -1.76 26.28 10.35
CA ARG A 91 -3.23 26.32 10.28
C ARG A 91 -3.72 27.57 9.56
N ASP A 92 -3.26 28.74 9.98
CA ASP A 92 -3.67 30.03 9.43
C ASP A 92 -3.26 30.17 7.95
N LYS A 93 -2.06 29.74 7.61
CA LYS A 93 -1.60 29.72 6.22
C LYS A 93 -2.52 28.87 5.33
N ILE A 94 -2.81 27.64 5.72
CA ILE A 94 -3.63 26.70 4.94
C ILE A 94 -5.06 27.26 4.77
N LYS A 95 -5.63 27.86 5.84
CA LYS A 95 -6.94 28.51 5.79
C LYS A 95 -6.95 29.72 4.85
N THR A 96 -5.97 30.61 5.00
CA THR A 96 -5.85 31.85 4.20
C THR A 96 -5.64 31.55 2.72
N ASP A 97 -4.86 30.51 2.39
CA ASP A 97 -4.59 30.10 1.02
C ASP A 97 -5.75 29.32 0.38
N GLY A 98 -6.88 29.16 1.09
CA GLY A 98 -8.14 28.63 0.57
C GLY A 98 -8.18 27.13 0.35
N PHE A 99 -7.51 26.34 1.20
CA PHE A 99 -7.66 24.89 1.18
C PHE A 99 -8.98 24.45 1.85
N ASP A 100 -9.68 23.52 1.21
CA ASP A 100 -10.89 22.90 1.75
C ASP A 100 -10.56 21.74 2.70
N GLY A 101 -9.51 20.99 2.38
CA GLY A 101 -9.11 19.80 3.13
C GLY A 101 -7.63 19.49 3.01
N ALA A 102 -7.20 18.56 3.83
CA ALA A 102 -5.88 17.95 3.74
C ALA A 102 -5.96 16.43 3.81
N ILE A 103 -5.10 15.74 3.08
CA ILE A 103 -4.93 14.28 3.16
C ILE A 103 -3.52 14.02 3.64
N THR A 104 -3.38 13.19 4.67
CA THR A 104 -2.07 12.76 5.15
C THR A 104 -1.90 11.26 4.97
N MET A 105 -0.69 10.84 4.65
CA MET A 105 -0.27 9.43 4.62
C MET A 105 0.95 9.27 5.51
N ARG A 106 0.90 8.35 6.48
CA ARG A 106 1.97 8.11 7.45
C ARG A 106 2.28 6.63 7.56
N LEU A 107 3.55 6.27 7.46
CA LEU A 107 4.00 4.92 7.79
C LEU A 107 3.99 4.75 9.32
N ILE A 108 3.16 3.83 9.82
CA ILE A 108 3.05 3.55 11.25
C ILE A 108 4.07 2.49 11.66
N ASP A 109 4.14 1.41 10.87
CA ASP A 109 4.94 0.24 11.21
C ASP A 109 5.46 -0.50 9.97
N VAL A 110 6.59 -1.21 10.16
CA VAL A 110 7.13 -2.17 9.18
C VAL A 110 7.49 -3.45 9.92
N ASP A 111 6.60 -4.40 9.91
CA ASP A 111 6.85 -5.73 10.44
C ASP A 111 7.71 -6.57 9.48
N LYS A 112 8.61 -7.37 10.04
CA LYS A 112 9.53 -8.24 9.31
C LYS A 112 9.52 -9.63 9.92
N GLU A 113 8.82 -10.53 9.28
CA GLU A 113 8.78 -11.93 9.68
C GLU A 113 9.79 -12.75 8.86
N LYS A 114 10.64 -13.50 9.55
CA LYS A 114 11.55 -14.47 8.93
C LYS A 114 11.00 -15.87 9.08
N THR A 115 10.69 -16.50 7.96
CA THR A 115 10.22 -17.88 7.91
C THR A 115 11.32 -18.77 7.34
N TYR A 116 11.66 -19.85 8.06
CA TYR A 116 12.54 -20.89 7.55
C TYR A 116 11.72 -21.97 6.86
N THR A 117 11.96 -22.15 5.57
CA THR A 117 11.39 -23.25 4.80
C THR A 117 12.42 -24.37 4.70
N LEU A 118 12.06 -25.53 5.28
CA LEU A 118 12.89 -26.72 5.17
C LEU A 118 13.05 -27.12 3.70
N GLY A 119 14.26 -27.52 3.31
CA GLY A 119 14.50 -28.12 2.00
C GLY A 119 13.67 -29.39 1.84
N ASN A 120 13.31 -29.72 0.63
CA ASN A 120 12.37 -30.72 0.13
C ASN A 120 12.02 -31.86 1.11
N ILE A 121 10.97 -31.70 1.93
CA ILE A 121 10.43 -32.76 2.79
C ILE A 121 9.33 -33.46 2.01
N THR A 122 9.65 -34.56 1.39
CA THR A 122 8.61 -35.54 1.01
C THR A 122 8.26 -36.31 2.28
N SER A 123 7.36 -35.78 3.09
CA SER A 123 6.93 -36.45 4.33
C SER A 123 5.90 -37.54 4.02
N TYR A 124 6.39 -38.66 3.55
CA TYR A 124 5.67 -39.90 3.69
C TYR A 124 6.45 -40.81 4.65
N PRO A 125 5.83 -41.42 5.67
CA PRO A 125 6.46 -42.42 6.47
C PRO A 125 6.77 -43.61 5.55
N SER A 126 7.98 -43.62 4.99
CA SER A 126 8.44 -44.76 4.20
C SER A 126 9.05 -45.74 5.18
N TYR A 127 8.43 -46.93 5.31
CA TYR A 127 9.07 -48.05 5.98
C TYR A 127 10.32 -48.42 5.20
N TYR A 128 11.47 -48.10 5.75
CA TYR A 128 12.76 -48.52 5.19
C TYR A 128 13.10 -49.88 5.76
N GLN A 129 13.11 -50.91 4.91
CA GLN A 129 13.51 -52.24 5.30
C GLN A 129 15.02 -52.46 5.30
N THR A 130 15.81 -51.53 4.70
CA THR A 130 17.25 -51.64 4.57
C THR A 130 17.97 -50.35 4.96
N PHE A 131 19.17 -50.48 5.53
CA PHE A 131 20.05 -49.36 5.83
C PHE A 131 20.39 -48.53 4.56
N GLY A 132 20.65 -49.18 3.43
CA GLY A 132 20.97 -48.51 2.18
C GLY A 132 19.83 -47.61 1.67
N GLY A 133 18.60 -48.12 1.74
CA GLY A 133 17.39 -47.33 1.38
C GLY A 133 17.17 -46.13 2.30
N TYR A 134 17.36 -46.31 3.61
CA TYR A 134 17.30 -45.26 4.60
C TYR A 134 18.35 -44.18 4.36
N TYR A 135 19.63 -44.61 4.23
CA TYR A 135 20.76 -43.70 4.03
C TYR A 135 20.63 -42.88 2.73
N TYR A 136 20.36 -43.53 1.59
CA TYR A 136 20.23 -42.86 0.29
C TYR A 136 19.15 -41.76 0.29
N ARG A 137 17.98 -42.02 0.85
CA ARG A 137 16.90 -41.02 0.91
C ARG A 137 17.22 -39.89 1.89
N ASN A 138 17.75 -40.20 3.07
CA ASN A 138 18.05 -39.17 4.04
C ASN A 138 19.28 -38.36 3.66
N TRP A 139 20.25 -38.96 2.95
CA TRP A 139 21.38 -38.23 2.42
C TRP A 139 20.99 -37.09 1.44
N ASN A 140 20.05 -37.33 0.56
CA ASN A 140 19.50 -36.31 -0.33
C ASN A 140 18.78 -35.20 0.45
N TYR A 141 18.15 -35.51 1.54
CA TYR A 141 17.56 -34.54 2.45
C TYR A 141 18.61 -33.61 3.07
N TYR A 142 19.71 -34.14 3.55
CA TYR A 142 20.81 -33.33 4.08
C TYR A 142 21.51 -32.44 3.05
N ARG A 143 21.46 -32.78 1.78
CA ARG A 143 22.07 -32.02 0.70
C ARG A 143 21.22 -30.89 0.16
N THR A 144 19.94 -30.84 0.49
CA THR A 144 19.04 -29.76 0.06
C THR A 144 18.83 -28.80 1.24
N PRO A 145 19.64 -27.74 1.35
CA PRO A 145 19.52 -26.80 2.45
C PRO A 145 18.15 -26.09 2.37
N GLY A 146 17.54 -25.89 3.53
CA GLY A 146 16.41 -25.00 3.65
C GLY A 146 16.82 -23.54 3.36
N TYR A 147 15.85 -22.68 3.14
CA TYR A 147 16.09 -21.26 2.91
C TYR A 147 15.25 -20.40 3.84
N TYR A 148 15.75 -19.20 4.12
CA TYR A 148 15.01 -18.18 4.84
C TYR A 148 14.31 -17.26 3.84
N SER A 149 13.02 -17.07 4.03
CA SER A 149 12.26 -15.99 3.39
C SER A 149 11.98 -14.89 4.41
N THR A 150 11.93 -13.65 3.94
CA THR A 150 11.53 -12.52 4.77
C THR A 150 10.29 -11.88 4.20
N THR A 151 9.21 -11.93 4.95
CA THR A 151 7.97 -11.22 4.65
C THR A 151 8.02 -9.85 5.31
N LYS A 152 7.73 -8.79 4.55
CA LYS A 152 7.64 -7.41 5.06
C LYS A 152 6.22 -6.92 4.92
N THR A 153 5.61 -6.51 6.04
CA THR A 153 4.27 -5.92 6.07
C THR A 153 4.36 -4.46 6.47
N TYR A 154 3.88 -3.58 5.61
CA TYR A 154 3.86 -2.13 5.81
C TYR A 154 2.48 -1.71 6.28
N THR A 155 2.40 -1.07 7.44
CA THR A 155 1.15 -0.50 7.99
C THR A 155 1.15 1.00 7.77
N ILE A 156 0.16 1.50 7.01
CA ILE A 156 0.04 2.90 6.64
C ILE A 156 -1.30 3.44 7.11
N GLU A 157 -1.25 4.58 7.79
CA GLU A 157 -2.41 5.39 8.17
C GLU A 157 -2.64 6.48 7.12
N THR A 158 -3.89 6.65 6.70
CA THR A 158 -4.33 7.75 5.83
C THR A 158 -5.45 8.50 6.53
N ASN A 159 -5.29 9.82 6.69
CA ASN A 159 -6.29 10.69 7.31
C ASN A 159 -6.76 11.77 6.32
N VAL A 160 -8.04 12.11 6.38
CA VAL A 160 -8.63 13.23 5.65
C VAL A 160 -9.16 14.24 6.66
N PHE A 161 -8.72 15.48 6.52
CA PHE A 161 -9.07 16.61 7.38
C PHE A 161 -9.99 17.58 6.63
N SER A 162 -10.96 18.13 7.33
CA SER A 162 -11.68 19.33 6.91
C SER A 162 -10.94 20.55 7.47
N ILE A 163 -10.44 21.44 6.62
CA ILE A 163 -9.77 22.69 7.05
C ILE A 163 -10.79 23.66 7.65
N LYS A 164 -12.01 23.68 7.10
CA LYS A 164 -13.09 24.54 7.62
C LYS A 164 -13.51 24.14 9.04
N GLU A 165 -13.61 22.84 9.33
CA GLU A 165 -14.07 22.30 10.61
C GLU A 165 -12.92 22.01 11.58
N ASP A 166 -11.69 22.09 11.09
CA ASP A 166 -10.44 21.86 11.81
C ASP A 166 -10.42 20.49 12.53
N LYS A 167 -10.87 19.44 11.82
CA LYS A 167 -10.93 18.07 12.37
C LYS A 167 -10.74 16.99 11.32
N ILE A 168 -10.44 15.79 11.79
CA ILE A 168 -10.45 14.56 10.96
C ILE A 168 -11.90 14.24 10.59
N ILE A 169 -12.15 13.93 9.32
CA ILE A 169 -13.46 13.54 8.80
C ILE A 169 -13.48 12.13 8.20
N TRP A 170 -12.30 11.57 7.95
CA TRP A 170 -12.10 10.18 7.57
C TRP A 170 -10.70 9.70 7.98
N THR A 171 -10.58 8.45 8.40
CA THR A 171 -9.30 7.78 8.64
C THR A 171 -9.36 6.33 8.19
N GLY A 172 -8.23 5.79 7.77
CA GLY A 172 -8.10 4.38 7.42
C GLY A 172 -6.69 3.88 7.61
N ILE A 173 -6.59 2.62 8.04
CA ILE A 173 -5.33 1.91 8.21
C ILE A 173 -5.26 0.76 7.19
N THR A 174 -4.18 0.72 6.44
CA THR A 174 -3.91 -0.31 5.43
C THR A 174 -2.70 -1.13 5.81
N GLN A 175 -2.70 -2.39 5.40
CA GLN A 175 -1.53 -3.27 5.42
C GLN A 175 -1.22 -3.76 4.03
N THR A 176 0.07 -3.70 3.66
CA THR A 176 0.58 -4.19 2.37
C THR A 176 1.73 -5.13 2.61
N THR A 177 1.62 -6.36 2.10
CA THR A 177 2.66 -7.39 2.26
C THR A 177 3.52 -7.49 1.01
N ASN A 178 4.84 -7.46 1.19
CA ASN A 178 5.86 -7.60 0.15
C ASN A 178 5.63 -6.74 -1.11
N PRO A 179 5.43 -5.42 -1.00
CA PRO A 179 5.29 -4.56 -2.17
C PRO A 179 6.59 -4.51 -2.99
N GLU A 180 6.46 -4.39 -4.30
CA GLU A 180 7.58 -4.23 -5.25
C GLU A 180 8.14 -2.78 -5.19
N GLY A 181 8.53 -2.33 -3.99
CA GLY A 181 9.04 -0.98 -3.76
C GLY A 181 7.95 0.05 -3.43
N VAL A 182 8.41 1.28 -3.18
CA VAL A 182 7.54 2.36 -2.65
C VAL A 182 6.49 2.81 -3.66
N ASN A 183 6.81 2.85 -4.96
CA ASN A 183 5.84 3.23 -5.98
C ASN A 183 4.62 2.30 -5.97
N LYS A 184 4.87 0.99 -5.95
CA LYS A 184 3.78 0.00 -5.93
C LYS A 184 3.02 0.03 -4.61
N LEU A 185 3.72 0.19 -3.49
CA LEU A 185 3.12 0.36 -2.16
C LEU A 185 2.14 1.55 -2.16
N THR A 186 2.59 2.74 -2.58
CA THR A 186 1.77 3.96 -2.54
C THR A 186 0.62 3.93 -3.54
N GLU A 187 0.83 3.38 -4.75
CA GLU A 187 -0.22 3.13 -5.73
C GLU A 187 -1.35 2.27 -5.16
N GLU A 188 -1.00 1.11 -4.60
CA GLU A 188 -1.97 0.16 -4.05
C GLU A 188 -2.71 0.73 -2.83
N VAL A 189 -1.99 1.37 -1.92
CA VAL A 189 -2.60 2.03 -0.75
C VAL A 189 -3.59 3.11 -1.20
N THR A 190 -3.19 4.01 -2.07
CA THR A 190 -4.05 5.10 -2.55
C THR A 190 -5.30 4.55 -3.25
N LYS A 191 -5.13 3.53 -4.10
CA LYS A 191 -6.23 2.87 -4.81
C LYS A 191 -7.23 2.21 -3.85
N VAL A 192 -6.74 1.48 -2.85
CA VAL A 192 -7.58 0.77 -1.88
C VAL A 192 -8.30 1.75 -0.96
N VAL A 193 -7.60 2.79 -0.48
CA VAL A 193 -8.17 3.88 0.31
C VAL A 193 -9.27 4.61 -0.46
N TYR A 194 -9.02 5.03 -1.69
CA TYR A 194 -10.03 5.69 -2.52
C TYR A 194 -11.27 4.81 -2.73
N LYS A 195 -11.09 3.52 -3.07
CA LYS A 195 -12.20 2.58 -3.23
C LYS A 195 -13.01 2.43 -1.94
N LYS A 196 -12.35 2.39 -0.79
CA LYS A 196 -13.01 2.30 0.51
C LYS A 196 -13.83 3.54 0.81
N MET A 197 -13.29 4.74 0.61
CA MET A 197 -14.01 6.01 0.76
C MET A 197 -15.28 6.06 -0.11
N VAL A 198 -15.18 5.58 -1.36
CA VAL A 198 -16.35 5.49 -2.26
C VAL A 198 -17.36 4.47 -1.76
N SER A 199 -16.93 3.29 -1.33
CA SER A 199 -17.82 2.22 -0.84
C SER A 199 -18.56 2.59 0.44
N GLU A 200 -17.95 3.44 1.28
CA GLU A 200 -18.56 3.99 2.50
C GLU A 200 -19.46 5.21 2.22
N GLY A 201 -19.60 5.64 0.98
CA GLY A 201 -20.34 6.84 0.60
C GLY A 201 -19.71 8.13 1.15
N PHE A 202 -18.40 8.11 1.48
CA PHE A 202 -17.66 9.32 1.87
C PHE A 202 -17.33 10.19 0.65
N ILE A 203 -16.97 9.55 -0.46
CA ILE A 203 -16.76 10.22 -1.76
C ILE A 203 -17.90 9.87 -2.70
N ASN A 204 -18.57 10.89 -3.22
CA ASN A 204 -19.51 10.76 -4.33
C ASN A 204 -18.77 10.89 -5.66
N LYS A 205 -19.12 10.02 -6.63
CA LYS A 205 -18.54 9.99 -7.99
C LYS A 205 -19.04 11.14 -8.87
#